data_9ce85822c6db86e9b3c41721c06678be
#
_entry.id   9ce85822c6db86e9b3c41721c06678be
#
_cell.length_a   1.000
_cell.length_b   1.000
_cell.length_c   1.000
_cell.angle_alpha   90.00
_cell.angle_beta   90.00
_cell.angle_gamma   90.00
#
_symmetry.space_group_name_H-M   'P 1'
#
loop_
_entity.id
_entity.type
_entity.pdbx_description
1 polymer ?
#
loop_
_entity_poly.entity_id
_entity_poly.type
_entity_poly.pdbx_seq_one_letter_code
_entity_poly.pdbx_strand_id
1 'polypeptide(L)'
;MLKSFLEKLKSENYLLYISVILLLLFRLLLTANIPLLDKTEARYAEISRIMYETKEWVVVQIDYGVPFWAKPPLSTWLSAASFVVFGVNEFAARFPSYLLSVLILIIAGKFAKKKGLSFYLPGFILLSTPEFLIHTGVVSTDSALSFSITLMMLSFWQMMNNPLKTVWNYLFFVGLGLGLLAKGPLIMVLSFPPLFVWCCLDINRFKELFRRLPIILGIVITIAIALPWYYLVEQKSPGFSEYFFVGEHYKRFMVPGWKGDLYGNPKSVMPGMVWVFMLAFSFPWFQIVLYKLWKNRTSIVKDSWVSFLVLWMFWLPVFFTMSKNILHTYTLPVTIPMMFLMVHYWEDFKSKKTLLRTGLFFPVAVFIAYVGLQFYPKTKYQTNSDKYMLENLDTKGKNKDIPLYYYVKVDNNSQLNKEKNYSGEFYSDGKAQIVKNFNELDSVFKIHPRIILATPKKEEKNIPKKYLDQMLLKESNYKTAIFMSK
;
A
#
# COMPACT_ATOMS: atom_id res chain seq x y z
N MET A 1 -4.47 30.24 -33.37
CA MET A 1 -4.44 28.96 -32.64
C MET A 1 -3.23 28.85 -31.70
N LEU A 2 -1.98 28.99 -32.15
CA LEU A 2 -0.78 28.81 -31.28
C LEU A 2 -0.71 29.85 -30.14
N LYS A 3 -1.00 31.15 -30.38
CA LYS A 3 -1.04 32.18 -29.32
C LYS A 3 -2.10 31.89 -28.26
N SER A 4 -3.31 31.51 -28.64
CA SER A 4 -4.40 31.14 -27.71
C SER A 4 -4.06 29.87 -26.91
N PHE A 5 -3.37 28.90 -27.51
CA PHE A 5 -2.87 27.72 -26.83
C PHE A 5 -1.77 28.06 -25.81
N LEU A 6 -0.82 28.94 -26.18
CA LEU A 6 0.25 29.41 -25.29
C LEU A 6 -0.28 30.26 -24.12
N GLU A 7 -1.36 31.05 -24.33
CA GLU A 7 -2.04 31.76 -23.24
C GLU A 7 -2.77 30.83 -22.28
N LYS A 8 -3.43 29.77 -22.79
CA LYS A 8 -4.03 28.72 -21.98
C LYS A 8 -2.96 27.98 -21.17
N LEU A 9 -1.80 27.66 -21.74
CA LEU A 9 -0.66 27.05 -21.04
C LEU A 9 -0.14 27.88 -19.87
N LYS A 10 -0.36 29.20 -19.85
CA LYS A 10 0.02 30.10 -18.76
C LYS A 10 -1.00 30.12 -17.62
N SER A 11 -2.22 29.61 -17.83
CA SER A 11 -3.23 29.57 -16.76
C SER A 11 -2.90 28.50 -15.73
N GLU A 12 -3.04 28.83 -14.45
CA GLU A 12 -2.78 27.91 -13.33
C GLU A 12 -3.61 26.63 -13.46
N ASN A 13 -4.89 26.75 -13.78
CA ASN A 13 -5.79 25.62 -13.94
C ASN A 13 -5.35 24.64 -15.02
N TYR A 14 -4.84 25.13 -16.12
CA TYR A 14 -4.37 24.29 -17.22
C TYR A 14 -3.06 23.59 -16.90
N LEU A 15 -2.14 24.27 -16.20
CA LEU A 15 -0.91 23.67 -15.69
C LEU A 15 -1.21 22.53 -14.69
N LEU A 16 -2.12 22.76 -13.77
CA LEU A 16 -2.57 21.74 -12.81
C LEU A 16 -3.20 20.55 -13.52
N TYR A 17 -4.10 20.80 -14.48
CA TYR A 17 -4.73 19.75 -15.29
C TYR A 17 -3.70 18.86 -15.98
N ILE A 18 -2.79 19.49 -16.77
CA ILE A 18 -1.75 18.73 -17.50
C ILE A 18 -0.85 17.97 -16.53
N SER A 19 -0.40 18.62 -15.45
CA SER A 19 0.48 17.98 -14.47
C SER A 19 -0.18 16.73 -13.86
N VAL A 20 -1.45 16.82 -13.45
CA VAL A 20 -2.17 15.67 -12.86
C VAL A 20 -2.32 14.54 -13.87
N ILE A 21 -2.71 14.86 -15.12
CA ILE A 21 -2.86 13.84 -16.15
C ILE A 21 -1.52 13.17 -16.47
N LEU A 22 -0.45 13.94 -16.65
CA LEU A 22 0.87 13.39 -16.93
C LEU A 22 1.39 12.54 -15.77
N LEU A 23 1.19 12.96 -14.52
CA LEU A 23 1.58 12.18 -13.34
C LEU A 23 0.79 10.89 -13.22
N LEU A 24 -0.51 10.90 -13.51
CA LEU A 24 -1.33 9.69 -13.52
C LEU A 24 -0.91 8.74 -14.64
N LEU A 25 -0.69 9.24 -15.87
CA LEU A 25 -0.19 8.42 -16.99
C LEU A 25 1.19 7.85 -16.71
N PHE A 26 2.10 8.67 -16.17
CA PHE A 26 3.42 8.21 -15.75
C PHE A 26 3.33 7.12 -14.69
N ARG A 27 2.49 7.32 -13.66
CA ARG A 27 2.32 6.30 -12.63
C ARG A 27 1.71 5.02 -13.17
N LEU A 28 0.74 5.12 -14.08
CA LEU A 28 0.16 3.97 -14.78
C LEU A 28 1.23 3.20 -15.58
N LEU A 29 2.11 3.90 -16.29
CA LEU A 29 3.26 3.30 -16.97
C LEU A 29 4.16 2.52 -16.00
N LEU A 30 4.48 3.10 -14.83
CA LEU A 30 5.30 2.44 -13.83
C LEU A 30 4.64 1.17 -13.26
N THR A 31 3.30 1.15 -13.11
CA THR A 31 2.60 -0.05 -12.61
C THR A 31 2.80 -1.27 -13.50
N ALA A 32 2.94 -1.06 -14.81
CA ALA A 32 3.10 -2.13 -15.78
C ALA A 32 4.58 -2.55 -16.00
N ASN A 33 5.53 -1.62 -15.79
CA ASN A 33 6.92 -1.84 -16.23
C ASN A 33 7.90 -2.15 -15.09
N ILE A 34 7.55 -1.83 -13.84
CA ILE A 34 8.42 -2.14 -12.70
C ILE A 34 8.07 -3.54 -12.18
N PRO A 35 9.05 -4.43 -11.94
CA PRO A 35 8.79 -5.75 -11.37
C PRO A 35 8.20 -5.63 -9.95
N LEU A 36 7.44 -6.63 -9.52
CA LEU A 36 6.99 -6.76 -8.14
C LEU A 36 8.20 -7.02 -7.24
N LEU A 37 8.33 -6.24 -6.18
CA LEU A 37 9.49 -6.28 -5.29
C LEU A 37 9.22 -7.12 -4.03
N ASP A 38 10.18 -7.97 -3.67
CA ASP A 38 10.14 -8.69 -2.40
C ASP A 38 10.44 -7.74 -1.21
N LYS A 39 9.94 -8.03 0.00
CA LYS A 39 9.06 -9.17 0.26
C LYS A 39 7.58 -8.75 0.26
N THR A 40 7.26 -7.50 0.53
CA THR A 40 5.89 -7.09 0.87
C THR A 40 4.98 -7.05 -0.35
N GLU A 41 5.40 -6.36 -1.41
CA GLU A 41 4.57 -6.18 -2.60
C GLU A 41 4.34 -7.50 -3.33
N ALA A 42 5.43 -8.23 -3.63
CA ALA A 42 5.35 -9.54 -4.29
C ALA A 42 4.53 -10.55 -3.48
N ARG A 43 4.64 -10.52 -2.14
CA ARG A 43 3.83 -11.38 -1.26
C ARG A 43 2.32 -11.13 -1.40
N TYR A 44 1.88 -9.87 -1.38
CA TYR A 44 0.45 -9.58 -1.54
C TYR A 44 -0.04 -9.89 -2.96
N ALA A 45 0.80 -9.69 -3.97
CA ALA A 45 0.47 -10.09 -5.34
C ALA A 45 0.35 -11.61 -5.46
N GLU A 46 1.26 -12.37 -4.86
CA GLU A 46 1.21 -13.85 -4.85
C GLU A 46 -0.01 -14.37 -4.09
N ILE A 47 -0.30 -13.83 -2.90
CA ILE A 47 -1.53 -14.14 -2.15
C ILE A 47 -2.78 -13.93 -3.03
N SER A 48 -2.80 -12.84 -3.81
CA SER A 48 -3.92 -12.54 -4.71
C SER A 48 -3.94 -13.47 -5.92
N ARG A 49 -2.78 -13.94 -6.41
CA ARG A 49 -2.68 -14.93 -7.48
C ARG A 49 -3.21 -16.30 -7.02
N ILE A 50 -2.81 -16.75 -5.82
CA ILE A 50 -3.31 -17.98 -5.21
C ILE A 50 -4.84 -17.92 -5.07
N MET A 51 -5.39 -16.80 -4.56
CA MET A 51 -6.83 -16.61 -4.45
C MET A 51 -7.53 -16.67 -5.82
N TYR A 52 -6.95 -16.02 -6.84
CA TYR A 52 -7.46 -16.07 -8.22
C TYR A 52 -7.47 -17.49 -8.78
N GLU A 53 -6.44 -18.27 -8.54
CA GLU A 53 -6.27 -19.62 -9.06
C GLU A 53 -7.14 -20.63 -8.32
N THR A 54 -7.10 -20.63 -6.99
CA THR A 54 -7.85 -21.58 -6.15
C THR A 54 -9.33 -21.27 -6.04
N LYS A 55 -9.76 -20.04 -6.38
CA LYS A 55 -11.12 -19.52 -6.16
C LYS A 55 -11.56 -19.54 -4.69
N GLU A 56 -10.62 -19.60 -3.75
CA GLU A 56 -10.91 -19.50 -2.31
C GLU A 56 -10.91 -18.02 -1.88
N TRP A 57 -12.11 -17.43 -1.83
CA TRP A 57 -12.30 -16.00 -1.54
C TRP A 57 -12.48 -15.70 -0.05
N VAL A 58 -12.63 -16.70 0.80
CA VAL A 58 -12.87 -16.52 2.24
C VAL A 58 -11.55 -16.62 3.00
N VAL A 59 -10.84 -17.75 2.88
CA VAL A 59 -9.56 -17.95 3.55
C VAL A 59 -8.45 -17.40 2.67
N VAL A 60 -7.90 -16.25 3.07
CA VAL A 60 -6.70 -15.70 2.41
C VAL A 60 -5.53 -16.65 2.65
N GLN A 61 -4.81 -17.03 1.60
CA GLN A 61 -3.72 -18.01 1.67
C GLN A 61 -2.37 -17.39 1.32
N ILE A 62 -1.35 -17.67 2.13
CA ILE A 62 0.03 -17.24 1.86
C ILE A 62 0.80 -18.27 1.02
N ASP A 63 0.31 -19.49 1.00
CA ASP A 63 0.71 -20.61 0.18
C ASP A 63 -0.51 -21.51 -0.01
N TYR A 64 -0.49 -22.43 -0.96
CA TYR A 64 -1.60 -23.35 -1.21
C TYR A 64 -1.94 -24.16 0.06
N GLY A 65 -3.19 -23.98 0.53
CA GLY A 65 -3.68 -24.59 1.77
C GLY A 65 -3.13 -23.99 3.07
N VAL A 66 -2.27 -22.97 3.02
CA VAL A 66 -1.71 -22.32 4.22
C VAL A 66 -2.37 -20.96 4.42
N PRO A 67 -3.14 -20.75 5.50
CA PRO A 67 -3.85 -19.49 5.71
C PRO A 67 -2.92 -18.32 6.00
N PHE A 68 -3.35 -17.13 5.60
CA PHE A 68 -2.73 -15.84 5.92
C PHE A 68 -3.64 -15.01 6.80
N TRP A 69 -3.41 -15.05 8.10
CA TRP A 69 -4.25 -14.41 9.11
C TRP A 69 -3.88 -12.95 9.43
N ALA A 70 -2.81 -12.43 8.82
CA ALA A 70 -2.31 -11.11 9.21
C ALA A 70 -3.17 -9.94 8.71
N LYS A 71 -3.97 -10.12 7.68
CA LYS A 71 -4.77 -9.04 7.08
C LYS A 71 -6.13 -9.54 6.57
N PRO A 72 -7.17 -8.69 6.68
CA PRO A 72 -8.45 -8.93 6.04
C PRO A 72 -8.35 -8.85 4.51
N PRO A 73 -9.37 -9.29 3.76
CA PRO A 73 -9.25 -9.68 2.36
C PRO A 73 -9.37 -8.54 1.35
N LEU A 74 -9.82 -7.33 1.72
CA LEU A 74 -10.25 -6.32 0.73
C LEU A 74 -9.23 -6.07 -0.37
N SER A 75 -7.96 -5.83 0.00
CA SER A 75 -6.90 -5.60 -1.00
C SER A 75 -6.63 -6.82 -1.86
N THR A 76 -6.67 -8.03 -1.27
CA THR A 76 -6.50 -9.30 -1.97
C THR A 76 -7.66 -9.54 -2.94
N TRP A 77 -8.91 -9.32 -2.51
CA TRP A 77 -10.09 -9.40 -3.37
C TRP A 77 -9.99 -8.49 -4.58
N LEU A 78 -9.60 -7.23 -4.35
CA LEU A 78 -9.49 -6.26 -5.44
C LEU A 78 -8.41 -6.66 -6.45
N SER A 79 -7.24 -7.14 -6.00
CA SER A 79 -6.19 -7.59 -6.90
C SER A 79 -6.54 -8.91 -7.60
N ALA A 80 -7.15 -9.87 -6.91
CA ALA A 80 -7.63 -11.11 -7.52
C ALA A 80 -8.75 -10.86 -8.55
N ALA A 81 -9.68 -9.93 -8.27
CA ALA A 81 -10.69 -9.51 -9.24
C ALA A 81 -10.06 -8.81 -10.45
N SER A 82 -9.00 -8.02 -10.25
CA SER A 82 -8.24 -7.41 -11.34
C SER A 82 -7.56 -8.46 -12.22
N PHE A 83 -7.08 -9.57 -11.65
CA PHE A 83 -6.53 -10.70 -12.42
C PHE A 83 -7.59 -11.39 -13.28
N VAL A 84 -8.84 -11.42 -12.86
CA VAL A 84 -9.94 -11.95 -13.72
C VAL A 84 -10.10 -11.12 -15.00
N VAL A 85 -9.90 -9.80 -14.91
CA VAL A 85 -10.12 -8.87 -16.04
C VAL A 85 -8.88 -8.73 -16.92
N PHE A 86 -7.70 -8.61 -16.33
CA PHE A 86 -6.46 -8.24 -17.04
C PHE A 86 -5.42 -9.36 -17.11
N GLY A 87 -5.74 -10.55 -16.59
CA GLY A 87 -4.77 -11.63 -16.42
C GLY A 87 -3.77 -11.37 -15.28
N VAL A 88 -2.98 -12.39 -14.94
CA VAL A 88 -1.97 -12.31 -13.87
C VAL A 88 -0.74 -11.58 -14.38
N ASN A 89 -0.55 -10.35 -13.96
CA ASN A 89 0.61 -9.51 -14.29
C ASN A 89 0.75 -8.35 -13.27
N GLU A 90 1.85 -7.59 -13.38
CA GLU A 90 2.16 -6.48 -12.47
C GLU A 90 1.11 -5.37 -12.50
N PHE A 91 0.66 -5.02 -13.70
CA PHE A 91 -0.37 -4.01 -13.89
C PHE A 91 -1.65 -4.39 -13.15
N ALA A 92 -2.13 -5.60 -13.40
CA ALA A 92 -3.37 -6.10 -12.79
C ALA A 92 -3.27 -6.18 -11.25
N ALA A 93 -2.10 -6.61 -10.72
CA ALA A 93 -1.86 -6.63 -9.28
C ALA A 93 -1.99 -5.24 -8.64
N ARG A 94 -1.47 -4.19 -9.30
CA ARG A 94 -1.38 -2.80 -8.81
C ARG A 94 -2.59 -1.93 -9.16
N PHE A 95 -3.33 -2.27 -10.19
CA PHE A 95 -4.44 -1.48 -10.71
C PHE A 95 -5.48 -1.07 -9.66
N PRO A 96 -5.86 -1.94 -8.69
CA PRO A 96 -6.78 -1.54 -7.63
C PRO A 96 -6.28 -0.39 -6.76
N SER A 97 -5.01 -0.39 -6.37
CA SER A 97 -4.42 0.72 -5.61
C SER A 97 -4.40 2.03 -6.41
N TYR A 98 -4.13 1.93 -7.72
CA TYR A 98 -4.22 3.05 -8.64
C TYR A 98 -5.65 3.60 -8.71
N LEU A 99 -6.64 2.73 -8.89
CA LEU A 99 -8.04 3.12 -8.96
C LEU A 99 -8.54 3.79 -7.67
N LEU A 100 -8.20 3.23 -6.50
CA LEU A 100 -8.55 3.82 -5.20
C LEU A 100 -7.92 5.21 -5.02
N SER A 101 -6.67 5.39 -5.46
CA SER A 101 -6.01 6.69 -5.45
C SER A 101 -6.74 7.69 -6.37
N VAL A 102 -7.11 7.30 -7.59
CA VAL A 102 -7.90 8.15 -8.50
C VAL A 102 -9.24 8.53 -7.88
N LEU A 103 -9.92 7.62 -7.20
CA LEU A 103 -11.17 7.92 -6.49
C LEU A 103 -10.95 8.96 -5.38
N ILE A 104 -9.86 8.87 -4.61
CA ILE A 104 -9.48 9.91 -3.63
C ILE A 104 -9.29 11.26 -4.34
N LEU A 105 -8.57 11.31 -5.47
CA LEU A 105 -8.36 12.55 -6.22
C LEU A 105 -9.66 13.16 -6.70
N ILE A 106 -10.60 12.34 -7.20
CA ILE A 106 -11.93 12.80 -7.66
C ILE A 106 -12.74 13.38 -6.49
N ILE A 107 -12.77 12.69 -5.36
CA ILE A 107 -13.49 13.17 -4.17
C ILE A 107 -12.87 14.50 -3.72
N ALA A 108 -11.56 14.57 -3.56
CA ALA A 108 -10.84 15.77 -3.13
C ALA A 108 -11.03 16.94 -4.11
N GLY A 109 -10.99 16.66 -5.41
CA GLY A 109 -11.23 17.65 -6.46
C GLY A 109 -12.64 18.27 -6.39
N LYS A 110 -13.66 17.44 -6.11
CA LYS A 110 -15.03 17.93 -5.88
C LYS A 110 -15.12 18.85 -4.67
N PHE A 111 -14.38 18.55 -3.59
CA PHE A 111 -14.32 19.43 -2.42
C PHE A 111 -13.62 20.75 -2.71
N ALA A 112 -12.50 20.75 -3.44
CA ALA A 112 -11.80 21.96 -3.84
C ALA A 112 -12.68 22.85 -4.74
N LYS A 113 -13.38 22.24 -5.69
CA LYS A 113 -14.30 22.97 -6.60
C LYS A 113 -15.44 23.67 -5.86
N LYS A 114 -15.97 23.06 -4.77
CA LYS A 114 -16.99 23.71 -3.93
C LYS A 114 -16.47 24.96 -3.21
N LYS A 115 -15.15 25.07 -3.03
CA LYS A 115 -14.47 26.25 -2.47
C LYS A 115 -14.00 27.26 -3.54
N GLY A 116 -14.40 27.10 -4.80
CA GLY A 116 -14.00 27.96 -5.90
C GLY A 116 -12.58 27.71 -6.42
N LEU A 117 -11.90 26.65 -5.96
CA LEU A 117 -10.54 26.30 -6.37
C LEU A 117 -10.53 25.30 -7.52
N SER A 118 -9.37 25.14 -8.15
CA SER A 118 -9.18 24.15 -9.22
C SER A 118 -9.49 22.73 -8.74
N PHE A 119 -10.28 22.00 -9.54
CA PHE A 119 -10.53 20.57 -9.31
C PHE A 119 -9.24 19.75 -9.27
N TYR A 120 -8.21 20.15 -10.00
CA TYR A 120 -6.95 19.44 -10.16
C TYR A 120 -5.93 19.76 -9.06
N LEU A 121 -6.14 20.81 -8.27
CA LEU A 121 -5.20 21.24 -7.23
C LEU A 121 -4.93 20.14 -6.16
N PRO A 122 -5.96 19.48 -5.59
CA PRO A 122 -5.72 18.37 -4.66
C PRO A 122 -4.93 17.22 -5.28
N GLY A 123 -5.27 16.90 -6.55
CA GLY A 123 -4.57 15.85 -7.30
C GLY A 123 -3.11 16.15 -7.51
N PHE A 124 -2.78 17.40 -7.85
CA PHE A 124 -1.40 17.86 -7.99
C PHE A 124 -0.63 17.72 -6.66
N ILE A 125 -1.18 18.20 -5.55
CA ILE A 125 -0.53 18.14 -4.24
C ILE A 125 -0.29 16.69 -3.85
N LEU A 126 -1.28 15.80 -3.98
CA LEU A 126 -1.15 14.39 -3.62
C LEU A 126 -0.16 13.66 -4.52
N LEU A 127 -0.27 13.78 -5.85
CA LEU A 127 0.63 13.08 -6.78
C LEU A 127 2.06 13.64 -6.78
N SER A 128 2.28 14.83 -6.25
CA SER A 128 3.61 15.39 -6.02
C SER A 128 4.15 15.10 -4.61
N THR A 129 3.35 14.46 -3.75
CA THR A 129 3.79 13.95 -2.44
C THR A 129 4.42 12.57 -2.62
N PRO A 130 5.69 12.35 -2.20
CA PRO A 130 6.38 11.08 -2.38
C PRO A 130 5.57 9.86 -1.91
N GLU A 131 5.05 9.89 -0.69
CA GLU A 131 4.27 8.78 -0.13
C GLU A 131 3.05 8.44 -0.96
N PHE A 132 2.28 9.44 -1.38
CA PHE A 132 1.08 9.21 -2.16
C PHE A 132 1.39 8.72 -3.57
N LEU A 133 2.39 9.33 -4.25
CA LEU A 133 2.81 8.93 -5.59
C LEU A 133 3.27 7.46 -5.63
N ILE A 134 4.06 7.03 -4.63
CA ILE A 134 4.53 5.63 -4.52
C ILE A 134 3.31 4.71 -4.38
N HIS A 135 2.41 4.99 -3.44
CA HIS A 135 1.28 4.12 -3.12
C HIS A 135 0.13 4.15 -4.15
N THR A 136 0.13 5.13 -5.06
CA THR A 136 -0.81 5.15 -6.20
C THR A 136 -0.63 3.95 -7.16
N GLY A 137 0.24 3.03 -6.92
CA GLY A 137 0.40 1.83 -7.76
C GLY A 137 1.36 0.83 -7.14
N VAL A 138 1.19 0.54 -5.86
CA VAL A 138 1.87 -0.55 -5.15
C VAL A 138 0.81 -1.48 -4.58
N VAL A 139 1.03 -2.78 -4.65
CA VAL A 139 0.12 -3.76 -4.05
C VAL A 139 0.22 -3.63 -2.53
N SER A 140 -0.77 -2.99 -1.92
CA SER A 140 -0.74 -2.67 -0.49
C SER A 140 -2.14 -2.59 0.11
N THR A 141 -2.27 -3.02 1.36
CA THR A 141 -3.49 -2.81 2.16
C THR A 141 -3.67 -1.35 2.59
N ASP A 142 -2.59 -0.55 2.54
CA ASP A 142 -2.59 0.86 2.96
C ASP A 142 -3.42 1.74 2.04
N SER A 143 -3.45 1.46 0.74
CA SER A 143 -4.27 2.20 -0.24
C SER A 143 -5.77 2.03 0.05
N ALA A 144 -6.22 0.81 0.36
CA ALA A 144 -7.60 0.53 0.72
C ALA A 144 -7.99 1.18 2.07
N LEU A 145 -7.10 1.12 3.06
CA LEU A 145 -7.29 1.79 4.34
C LEU A 145 -7.40 3.32 4.17
N SER A 146 -6.48 3.92 3.40
CA SER A 146 -6.46 5.38 3.15
C SER A 146 -7.73 5.85 2.44
N PHE A 147 -8.21 5.09 1.45
CA PHE A 147 -9.48 5.36 0.81
C PHE A 147 -10.65 5.28 1.81
N SER A 148 -10.70 4.24 2.62
CA SER A 148 -11.75 4.02 3.62
C SER A 148 -11.79 5.13 4.67
N ILE A 149 -10.62 5.53 5.20
CA ILE A 149 -10.49 6.66 6.13
C ILE A 149 -10.94 7.96 5.44
N THR A 150 -10.50 8.20 4.21
CA THR A 150 -10.88 9.41 3.45
C THR A 150 -12.39 9.48 3.26
N LEU A 151 -13.01 8.37 2.84
CA LEU A 151 -14.45 8.29 2.66
C LEU A 151 -15.17 8.55 3.98
N MET A 152 -14.74 7.91 5.06
CA MET A 152 -15.33 8.05 6.39
C MET A 152 -15.20 9.48 6.92
N MET A 153 -14.00 10.07 6.91
CA MET A 153 -13.73 11.40 7.46
C MET A 153 -14.46 12.51 6.68
N LEU A 154 -14.42 12.45 5.36
CA LEU A 154 -15.12 13.43 4.52
C LEU A 154 -16.65 13.27 4.59
N SER A 155 -17.14 12.04 4.73
CA SER A 155 -18.56 11.78 4.96
C SER A 155 -19.03 12.37 6.29
N PHE A 156 -18.24 12.18 7.35
CA PHE A 156 -18.50 12.81 8.64
C PHE A 156 -18.55 14.33 8.51
N TRP A 157 -17.57 14.96 7.86
CA TRP A 157 -17.56 16.40 7.65
C TRP A 157 -18.78 16.88 6.88
N GLN A 158 -19.16 16.21 5.77
CA GLN A 158 -20.34 16.59 4.99
C GLN A 158 -21.64 16.43 5.78
N MET A 159 -21.76 15.36 6.54
CA MET A 159 -22.90 15.11 7.42
C MET A 159 -23.05 16.22 8.47
N MET A 160 -21.95 16.63 9.10
CA MET A 160 -21.97 17.67 10.14
C MET A 160 -22.27 19.08 9.60
N ASN A 161 -21.97 19.34 8.33
CA ASN A 161 -22.14 20.66 7.71
C ASN A 161 -23.35 20.76 6.75
N ASN A 162 -24.14 19.67 6.60
CA ASN A 162 -25.34 19.69 5.79
C ASN A 162 -26.58 19.43 6.66
N PRO A 163 -27.59 20.33 6.65
CA PRO A 163 -28.79 20.16 7.47
C PRO A 163 -29.67 18.98 7.05
N LEU A 164 -29.59 18.58 5.79
CA LEU A 164 -30.37 17.47 5.25
C LEU A 164 -29.60 16.16 5.35
N LYS A 165 -30.31 15.04 5.58
CA LYS A 165 -29.75 13.71 5.43
C LYS A 165 -29.41 13.47 3.97
N THR A 166 -28.17 13.12 3.70
CA THR A 166 -27.64 12.87 2.36
C THR A 166 -26.98 11.50 2.31
N VAL A 167 -26.57 11.07 1.14
CA VAL A 167 -25.80 9.83 0.97
C VAL A 167 -24.54 9.79 1.85
N TRP A 168 -23.97 10.94 2.20
CA TRP A 168 -22.79 11.05 3.06
C TRP A 168 -23.01 10.48 4.46
N ASN A 169 -24.21 10.57 5.01
CA ASN A 169 -24.57 10.00 6.31
C ASN A 169 -24.38 8.46 6.31
N TYR A 170 -24.61 7.81 5.18
CA TYR A 170 -24.46 6.35 5.02
C TYR A 170 -23.04 5.98 4.56
N LEU A 171 -22.40 6.80 3.71
CA LEU A 171 -21.03 6.58 3.26
C LEU A 171 -20.01 6.59 4.41
N PHE A 172 -20.31 7.25 5.53
CA PHE A 172 -19.54 7.13 6.76
C PHE A 172 -19.41 5.67 7.20
N PHE A 173 -20.52 4.96 7.25
CA PHE A 173 -20.56 3.56 7.67
C PHE A 173 -20.05 2.60 6.60
N VAL A 174 -20.24 2.93 5.33
CA VAL A 174 -19.59 2.19 4.23
C VAL A 174 -18.07 2.29 4.34
N GLY A 175 -17.53 3.51 4.58
CA GLY A 175 -16.11 3.71 4.82
C GLY A 175 -15.59 2.91 6.01
N LEU A 176 -16.35 2.87 7.11
CA LEU A 176 -16.02 2.05 8.28
C LEU A 176 -15.98 0.56 7.95
N GLY A 177 -17.01 0.03 7.26
CA GLY A 177 -17.08 -1.38 6.86
C GLY A 177 -15.94 -1.79 5.92
N LEU A 178 -15.65 -0.96 4.90
CA LEU A 178 -14.51 -1.19 4.00
C LEU A 178 -13.16 -1.13 4.73
N GLY A 179 -13.02 -0.22 5.69
CA GLY A 179 -11.80 -0.12 6.49
C GLY A 179 -11.58 -1.33 7.40
N LEU A 180 -12.65 -1.87 7.97
CA LEU A 180 -12.59 -3.14 8.70
C LEU A 180 -12.11 -4.28 7.80
N LEU A 181 -12.58 -4.36 6.56
CA LEU A 181 -12.12 -5.35 5.57
C LEU A 181 -10.73 -5.02 4.98
N ALA A 182 -10.21 -3.79 5.12
CA ALA A 182 -8.88 -3.41 4.65
C ALA A 182 -7.78 -3.74 5.68
N LYS A 183 -7.98 -3.33 6.94
CA LYS A 183 -6.97 -3.48 8.01
C LYS A 183 -7.58 -3.72 9.41
N GLY A 184 -8.83 -4.16 9.49
CA GLY A 184 -9.48 -4.48 10.76
C GLY A 184 -9.73 -3.26 11.65
N PRO A 185 -9.69 -3.41 12.99
CA PRO A 185 -10.02 -2.36 13.95
C PRO A 185 -9.19 -1.08 13.83
N LEU A 186 -8.08 -1.10 13.11
CA LEU A 186 -7.20 0.06 12.95
C LEU A 186 -7.94 1.27 12.36
N ILE A 187 -8.95 1.05 11.49
CA ILE A 187 -9.77 2.16 10.98
C ILE A 187 -10.46 2.93 12.11
N MET A 188 -10.97 2.23 13.12
CA MET A 188 -11.64 2.85 14.27
C MET A 188 -10.65 3.65 15.12
N VAL A 189 -9.49 3.05 15.38
CA VAL A 189 -8.42 3.68 16.18
C VAL A 189 -7.89 4.93 15.50
N LEU A 190 -7.79 4.95 14.18
CA LEU A 190 -7.26 6.10 13.44
C LEU A 190 -8.31 7.19 13.18
N SER A 191 -9.61 6.86 13.21
CA SER A 191 -10.66 7.82 12.85
C SER A 191 -11.48 8.34 14.03
N PHE A 192 -11.87 7.48 14.98
CA PHE A 192 -12.77 7.91 16.06
C PHE A 192 -12.16 8.92 17.04
N PRO A 193 -10.91 8.77 17.52
CA PRO A 193 -10.36 9.74 18.48
C PRO A 193 -10.30 11.16 17.93
N PRO A 194 -9.81 11.45 16.70
CA PRO A 194 -9.84 12.81 16.17
C PRO A 194 -11.26 13.35 15.98
N LEU A 195 -12.24 12.51 15.62
CA LEU A 195 -13.64 12.91 15.53
C LEU A 195 -14.22 13.25 16.91
N PHE A 196 -13.93 12.42 17.90
CA PHE A 196 -14.36 12.66 19.28
C PHE A 196 -13.80 13.97 19.84
N VAL A 197 -12.47 14.17 19.73
CA VAL A 197 -11.81 15.41 20.17
C VAL A 197 -12.39 16.62 19.46
N TRP A 198 -12.65 16.51 18.14
CA TRP A 198 -13.27 17.62 17.39
C TRP A 198 -14.69 17.94 17.87
N CYS A 199 -15.47 16.95 18.27
CA CYS A 199 -16.78 17.17 18.88
C CYS A 199 -16.65 17.82 20.27
N CYS A 200 -15.61 17.47 21.05
CA CYS A 200 -15.35 18.09 22.37
C CYS A 200 -14.97 19.58 22.28
N LEU A 201 -14.44 20.05 21.15
CA LEU A 201 -14.15 21.48 20.96
C LEU A 201 -15.43 22.35 20.93
N ASP A 202 -16.57 21.76 20.66
CA ASP A 202 -17.89 22.42 20.73
C ASP A 202 -18.95 21.36 21.05
N ILE A 203 -19.46 21.40 22.27
CA ILE A 203 -20.41 20.40 22.79
C ILE A 203 -21.69 20.28 21.95
N ASN A 204 -22.09 21.34 21.24
CA ASN A 204 -23.27 21.32 20.39
C ASN A 204 -23.07 20.34 19.21
N ARG A 205 -21.85 20.05 18.81
CA ARG A 205 -21.54 19.09 17.78
C ARG A 205 -21.97 17.67 18.15
N PHE A 206 -21.96 17.30 19.43
CA PHE A 206 -22.50 15.99 19.87
C PHE A 206 -24.01 15.91 19.65
N LYS A 207 -24.75 16.97 19.98
CA LYS A 207 -26.21 17.00 19.71
C LYS A 207 -26.50 16.84 18.20
N GLU A 208 -25.76 17.58 17.38
CA GLU A 208 -25.88 17.49 15.93
C GLU A 208 -25.48 16.10 15.40
N LEU A 209 -24.43 15.50 15.94
CA LEU A 209 -23.97 14.16 15.56
C LEU A 209 -25.08 13.12 15.79
N PHE A 210 -25.65 13.05 17.00
CA PHE A 210 -26.72 12.10 17.31
C PHE A 210 -28.00 12.34 16.52
N ARG A 211 -28.29 13.60 16.18
CA ARG A 211 -29.46 13.94 15.34
C ARG A 211 -29.28 13.51 13.89
N ARG A 212 -28.07 13.59 13.36
CA ARG A 212 -27.79 13.39 11.92
C ARG A 212 -27.30 11.99 11.59
N LEU A 213 -26.62 11.33 12.53
CA LEU A 213 -26.05 10.01 12.32
C LEU A 213 -27.18 8.95 12.30
N PRO A 214 -27.36 8.20 11.19
CA PRO A 214 -28.34 7.11 11.14
C PRO A 214 -27.77 5.86 11.84
N ILE A 215 -27.63 5.91 13.19
CA ILE A 215 -26.84 4.93 13.97
C ILE A 215 -27.28 3.49 13.67
N ILE A 216 -28.58 3.19 13.80
CA ILE A 216 -29.08 1.81 13.64
C ILE A 216 -28.81 1.28 12.23
N LEU A 217 -29.26 2.01 11.19
CA LEU A 217 -29.07 1.61 9.81
C LEU A 217 -27.58 1.62 9.43
N GLY A 218 -26.81 2.56 9.96
CA GLY A 218 -25.38 2.64 9.76
C GLY A 218 -24.61 1.44 10.33
N ILE A 219 -24.94 1.01 11.54
CA ILE A 219 -24.39 -0.21 12.13
C ILE A 219 -24.75 -1.42 11.28
N VAL A 220 -26.01 -1.52 10.82
CA VAL A 220 -26.43 -2.61 9.91
C VAL A 220 -25.61 -2.60 8.63
N ILE A 221 -25.37 -1.45 8.01
CA ILE A 221 -24.52 -1.33 6.82
C ILE A 221 -23.08 -1.81 7.11
N THR A 222 -22.49 -1.36 8.21
CA THR A 222 -21.14 -1.78 8.59
C THR A 222 -21.04 -3.29 8.82
N ILE A 223 -22.01 -3.84 9.57
CA ILE A 223 -22.12 -5.27 9.83
C ILE A 223 -22.30 -6.04 8.53
N ALA A 224 -23.20 -5.62 7.65
CA ALA A 224 -23.46 -6.29 6.38
C ALA A 224 -22.21 -6.32 5.46
N ILE A 225 -21.36 -5.29 5.52
CA ILE A 225 -20.12 -5.25 4.75
C ILE A 225 -19.04 -6.12 5.37
N ALA A 226 -18.81 -6.05 6.69
CA ALA A 226 -17.63 -6.62 7.31
C ALA A 226 -17.87 -8.00 7.96
N LEU A 227 -18.94 -8.15 8.73
CA LEU A 227 -19.17 -9.32 9.56
C LEU A 227 -19.27 -10.65 8.79
N PRO A 228 -19.89 -10.73 7.59
CA PRO A 228 -19.99 -12.00 6.88
C PRO A 228 -18.63 -12.63 6.63
N TRP A 229 -17.61 -11.83 6.23
CA TRP A 229 -16.29 -12.37 6.02
C TRP A 229 -15.62 -12.81 7.32
N TYR A 230 -15.68 -12.00 8.39
CA TYR A 230 -15.10 -12.35 9.70
C TYR A 230 -15.69 -13.64 10.27
N TYR A 231 -16.99 -13.82 10.11
CA TYR A 231 -17.69 -15.04 10.53
C TYR A 231 -17.24 -16.27 9.71
N LEU A 232 -17.25 -16.14 8.37
CA LEU A 232 -16.91 -17.24 7.48
C LEU A 232 -15.44 -17.67 7.60
N VAL A 233 -14.51 -16.72 7.76
CA VAL A 233 -13.08 -17.06 7.90
C VAL A 233 -12.81 -17.79 9.20
N GLU A 234 -13.45 -17.43 10.32
CA GLU A 234 -13.32 -18.16 11.58
C GLU A 234 -13.87 -19.57 11.49
N GLN A 235 -15.01 -19.77 10.80
CA GLN A 235 -15.58 -21.10 10.58
C GLN A 235 -14.69 -21.99 9.72
N LYS A 236 -14.09 -21.44 8.65
CA LYS A 236 -13.24 -22.20 7.72
C LYS A 236 -11.79 -22.36 8.20
N SER A 237 -11.33 -21.46 9.04
CA SER A 237 -9.93 -21.42 9.53
C SER A 237 -9.90 -21.02 11.01
N PRO A 238 -10.30 -21.93 11.92
CA PRO A 238 -10.39 -21.66 13.35
C PRO A 238 -9.08 -21.16 13.95
N GLY A 239 -9.17 -20.16 14.84
CA GLY A 239 -8.04 -19.47 15.43
C GLY A 239 -7.62 -18.18 14.72
N PHE A 240 -8.27 -17.86 13.59
CA PHE A 240 -8.06 -16.59 12.89
C PHE A 240 -8.32 -15.39 13.82
N SER A 241 -9.44 -15.37 14.52
CA SER A 241 -9.84 -14.25 15.37
C SER A 241 -8.86 -13.99 16.49
N GLU A 242 -8.40 -15.03 17.17
CA GLU A 242 -7.39 -14.91 18.23
C GLU A 242 -6.08 -14.32 17.67
N TYR A 243 -5.57 -14.91 16.58
CA TYR A 243 -4.34 -14.42 15.98
C TYR A 243 -4.49 -12.99 15.50
N PHE A 244 -5.59 -12.66 14.78
CA PHE A 244 -5.78 -11.36 14.16
C PHE A 244 -6.02 -10.25 15.18
N PHE A 245 -6.96 -10.43 16.13
CA PHE A 245 -7.30 -9.38 17.08
C PHE A 245 -6.29 -9.31 18.22
N VAL A 246 -5.90 -10.43 18.79
CA VAL A 246 -4.98 -10.45 19.95
C VAL A 246 -3.53 -10.44 19.48
N GLY A 247 -3.16 -11.28 18.53
CA GLY A 247 -1.77 -11.38 18.03
C GLY A 247 -1.34 -10.14 17.25
N GLU A 248 -1.97 -9.91 16.10
CA GLU A 248 -1.53 -8.90 15.12
C GLU A 248 -1.82 -7.45 15.57
N HIS A 249 -2.93 -7.22 16.32
CA HIS A 249 -3.29 -5.86 16.76
C HIS A 249 -2.82 -5.52 18.17
N TYR A 250 -2.98 -6.40 19.14
CA TYR A 250 -2.60 -6.11 20.51
C TYR A 250 -1.15 -6.49 20.81
N LYS A 251 -0.78 -7.78 20.69
CA LYS A 251 0.56 -8.25 21.07
C LYS A 251 1.67 -7.65 20.22
N ARG A 252 1.47 -7.55 18.92
CA ARG A 252 2.45 -6.95 18.00
C ARG A 252 2.69 -5.46 18.26
N PHE A 253 1.68 -4.72 18.76
CA PHE A 253 1.80 -3.31 19.11
C PHE A 253 2.40 -3.12 20.50
N MET A 254 1.95 -3.90 21.51
CA MET A 254 2.27 -3.70 22.91
C MET A 254 3.50 -4.48 23.39
N VAL A 255 3.79 -5.66 22.80
CA VAL A 255 4.85 -6.57 23.27
C VAL A 255 6.10 -6.40 22.39
N PRO A 256 7.20 -5.80 22.91
CA PRO A 256 8.44 -5.70 22.17
C PRO A 256 9.00 -7.07 21.75
N GLY A 257 9.32 -7.22 20.45
CA GLY A 257 9.92 -8.46 19.95
C GLY A 257 8.99 -9.68 20.02
N TRP A 258 7.67 -9.49 19.95
CA TRP A 258 6.71 -10.59 19.97
C TRP A 258 7.05 -11.68 18.94
N LYS A 259 7.38 -12.87 19.45
CA LYS A 259 7.83 -14.03 18.63
C LYS A 259 6.70 -14.75 17.92
N GLY A 260 5.44 -14.44 18.23
CA GLY A 260 4.26 -15.09 17.63
C GLY A 260 3.88 -14.55 16.24
N ASP A 261 4.64 -13.61 15.65
CA ASP A 261 4.40 -13.15 14.28
C ASP A 261 4.70 -14.29 13.30
N LEU A 262 3.64 -14.77 12.62
CA LEU A 262 3.75 -15.90 11.67
C LEU A 262 4.30 -15.49 10.30
N TYR A 263 4.28 -14.20 9.95
CA TYR A 263 4.47 -13.74 8.56
C TYR A 263 5.54 -12.67 8.38
N GLY A 264 6.11 -12.14 9.43
CA GLY A 264 7.11 -11.10 9.37
C GLY A 264 8.14 -11.16 10.49
N ASN A 265 9.29 -10.56 10.24
CA ASN A 265 10.25 -10.33 11.32
C ASN A 265 9.90 -9.00 11.98
N PRO A 266 9.83 -8.93 13.31
CA PRO A 266 9.56 -7.68 14.00
C PRO A 266 10.65 -6.67 13.64
N LYS A 267 10.25 -5.55 13.05
CA LYS A 267 11.17 -4.42 12.84
C LYS A 267 11.27 -3.66 14.15
N SER A 268 12.48 -3.32 14.54
CA SER A 268 12.70 -2.43 15.67
C SER A 268 13.19 -1.08 15.15
N VAL A 269 12.32 -0.10 15.16
CA VAL A 269 12.66 1.30 14.86
C VAL A 269 12.58 2.14 16.14
N MET A 270 13.28 3.27 16.16
CA MET A 270 13.20 4.18 17.30
C MET A 270 11.78 4.73 17.48
N PRO A 271 11.30 4.88 18.72
CA PRO A 271 10.06 5.59 19.00
C PRO A 271 10.06 6.97 18.33
N GLY A 272 8.92 7.38 17.78
CA GLY A 272 8.82 8.66 17.07
C GLY A 272 9.33 8.66 15.63
N MET A 273 9.84 7.55 15.08
CA MET A 273 10.30 7.47 13.69
C MET A 273 9.19 7.82 12.68
N VAL A 274 7.93 7.66 13.04
CA VAL A 274 6.78 8.07 12.21
C VAL A 274 6.83 9.55 11.83
N TRP A 275 7.33 10.42 12.71
CA TRP A 275 7.48 11.87 12.43
C TRP A 275 8.56 12.12 11.38
N VAL A 276 9.65 11.36 11.44
CA VAL A 276 10.72 11.42 10.43
C VAL A 276 10.18 10.95 9.08
N PHE A 277 9.42 9.86 9.05
CA PHE A 277 8.76 9.39 7.83
C PHE A 277 7.79 10.43 7.27
N MET A 278 6.98 11.07 8.13
CA MET A 278 6.10 12.16 7.69
C MET A 278 6.87 13.32 7.07
N LEU A 279 7.95 13.79 7.73
CA LEU A 279 8.78 14.88 7.21
C LEU A 279 9.40 14.53 5.86
N ALA A 280 9.93 13.31 5.70
CA ALA A 280 10.63 12.89 4.49
C ALA A 280 9.66 12.57 3.34
N PHE A 281 8.63 11.76 3.59
CA PHE A 281 7.75 11.23 2.54
C PHE A 281 6.56 12.13 2.21
N SER A 282 6.31 13.19 3.01
CA SER A 282 5.30 14.21 2.70
C SER A 282 5.92 15.56 2.28
N PHE A 283 7.22 15.57 1.97
CA PHE A 283 7.90 16.74 1.41
C PHE A 283 7.34 17.08 0.01
N PRO A 284 7.23 18.39 -0.35
CA PRO A 284 7.50 19.57 0.47
C PRO A 284 6.28 20.08 1.25
N TRP A 285 5.12 19.45 1.05
CA TRP A 285 3.83 19.99 1.45
C TRP A 285 3.65 20.01 2.98
N PHE A 286 4.15 18.99 3.67
CA PHE A 286 4.01 18.92 5.12
C PHE A 286 4.75 20.07 5.82
N GLN A 287 5.97 20.41 5.37
CA GLN A 287 6.73 21.53 5.91
C GLN A 287 6.03 22.87 5.70
N ILE A 288 5.45 23.05 4.51
CA ILE A 288 4.69 24.26 4.16
C ILE A 288 3.43 24.36 5.02
N VAL A 289 2.72 23.25 5.23
CA VAL A 289 1.54 23.20 6.11
C VAL A 289 1.94 23.54 7.55
N LEU A 290 3.02 22.96 8.08
CA LEU A 290 3.51 23.27 9.42
C LEU A 290 3.79 24.79 9.59
N TYR A 291 4.48 25.38 8.62
CA TYR A 291 4.73 26.84 8.61
C TYR A 291 3.42 27.65 8.61
N LYS A 292 2.44 27.27 7.79
CA LYS A 292 1.14 27.95 7.74
C LYS A 292 0.35 27.79 9.03
N LEU A 293 0.33 26.60 9.62
CA LEU A 293 -0.31 26.34 10.91
C LEU A 293 0.34 27.14 12.03
N TRP A 294 1.67 27.19 12.06
CA TRP A 294 2.41 27.99 13.04
C TRP A 294 2.08 29.48 12.92
N LYS A 295 2.05 30.02 11.70
CA LYS A 295 1.72 31.42 11.44
C LYS A 295 0.28 31.75 11.85
N ASN A 296 -0.66 30.83 11.62
CA ASN A 296 -2.10 31.02 11.89
C ASN A 296 -2.57 30.30 13.18
N ARG A 297 -1.66 30.00 14.12
CA ARG A 297 -1.94 29.16 15.29
C ARG A 297 -3.14 29.61 16.15
N THR A 298 -3.39 30.92 16.21
CA THR A 298 -4.49 31.51 16.99
C THR A 298 -5.87 31.30 16.36
N SER A 299 -5.92 30.97 15.07
CA SER A 299 -7.17 30.72 14.34
C SER A 299 -7.48 29.23 14.16
N ILE A 300 -6.56 28.31 14.49
CA ILE A 300 -6.73 26.86 14.26
C ILE A 300 -8.01 26.34 14.95
N VAL A 301 -8.22 26.68 16.22
CA VAL A 301 -9.39 26.21 16.97
C VAL A 301 -10.67 26.94 16.54
N LYS A 302 -10.55 28.18 16.07
CA LYS A 302 -11.69 29.01 15.63
C LYS A 302 -12.23 28.57 14.28
N ASP A 303 -11.38 28.09 13.38
CA ASP A 303 -11.82 27.54 12.09
C ASP A 303 -12.14 26.04 12.26
N SER A 304 -13.42 25.72 12.14
CA SER A 304 -13.95 24.37 12.32
C SER A 304 -13.36 23.36 11.32
N TRP A 305 -13.07 23.79 10.08
CA TRP A 305 -12.47 22.94 9.06
C TRP A 305 -10.99 22.70 9.34
N VAL A 306 -10.26 23.76 9.68
CA VAL A 306 -8.82 23.65 9.99
C VAL A 306 -8.61 22.78 11.23
N SER A 307 -9.38 22.99 12.30
CA SER A 307 -9.29 22.16 13.53
C SER A 307 -9.58 20.68 13.25
N PHE A 308 -10.59 20.39 12.41
CA PHE A 308 -10.90 19.03 11.97
C PHE A 308 -9.72 18.38 11.23
N LEU A 309 -9.14 19.06 10.24
CA LEU A 309 -8.02 18.56 9.47
C LEU A 309 -6.74 18.40 10.30
N VAL A 310 -6.47 19.32 11.22
CA VAL A 310 -5.31 19.27 12.12
C VAL A 310 -5.42 18.06 13.04
N LEU A 311 -6.57 17.81 13.65
CA LEU A 311 -6.79 16.62 14.48
C LEU A 311 -6.64 15.34 13.68
N TRP A 312 -7.21 15.27 12.48
CA TRP A 312 -7.06 14.12 11.59
C TRP A 312 -5.60 13.90 11.20
N MET A 313 -4.87 14.96 10.81
CA MET A 313 -3.47 14.88 10.38
C MET A 313 -2.52 14.43 11.49
N PHE A 314 -2.65 14.97 12.70
CA PHE A 314 -1.69 14.73 13.78
C PHE A 314 -2.02 13.50 14.63
N TRP A 315 -3.26 13.03 14.65
CA TRP A 315 -3.63 11.87 15.46
C TRP A 315 -2.85 10.61 15.08
N LEU A 316 -2.73 10.32 13.79
CA LEU A 316 -2.03 9.13 13.32
C LEU A 316 -0.56 9.06 13.79
N PRO A 317 0.29 10.09 13.58
CA PRO A 317 1.65 10.05 14.10
C PRO A 317 1.72 10.06 15.62
N VAL A 318 0.78 10.71 16.33
CA VAL A 318 0.68 10.63 17.78
C VAL A 318 0.44 9.19 18.22
N PHE A 319 -0.52 8.50 17.61
CA PHE A 319 -0.81 7.09 17.89
C PHE A 319 0.40 6.19 17.66
N PHE A 320 1.11 6.36 16.54
CA PHE A 320 2.25 5.52 16.20
C PHE A 320 3.58 5.96 16.83
N THR A 321 3.61 7.04 17.60
CA THR A 321 4.86 7.54 18.23
C THR A 321 5.55 6.47 19.08
N MET A 322 4.77 5.69 19.83
CA MET A 322 5.31 4.65 20.71
C MET A 322 5.53 3.31 20.02
N SER A 323 5.05 3.15 18.79
CA SER A 323 5.21 1.90 18.05
C SER A 323 6.64 1.72 17.55
N LYS A 324 7.23 0.56 17.84
CA LYS A 324 8.55 0.16 17.34
C LYS A 324 8.50 -0.59 16.01
N ASN A 325 7.32 -1.04 15.60
CA ASN A 325 7.15 -1.83 14.37
C ASN A 325 6.34 -1.03 13.34
N ILE A 326 6.95 -0.01 12.77
CA ILE A 326 6.31 0.88 11.79
C ILE A 326 7.08 0.89 10.46
N LEU A 327 6.34 1.23 9.42
CA LEU A 327 6.82 1.48 8.06
C LEU A 327 6.44 2.91 7.65
N HIS A 328 7.18 3.50 6.70
CA HIS A 328 6.80 4.80 6.12
C HIS A 328 5.36 4.78 5.57
N THR A 329 4.92 3.64 5.02
CA THR A 329 3.58 3.45 4.45
C THR A 329 2.43 3.80 5.41
N TYR A 330 2.67 3.78 6.71
CA TYR A 330 1.67 4.14 7.72
C TYR A 330 1.34 5.64 7.70
N THR A 331 2.19 6.47 7.07
CA THR A 331 1.93 7.90 6.93
C THR A 331 1.02 8.25 5.73
N LEU A 332 0.70 7.28 4.87
CA LEU A 332 -0.14 7.51 3.69
C LEU A 332 -1.48 8.22 4.01
N PRO A 333 -2.27 7.81 5.05
CA PRO A 333 -3.53 8.48 5.35
C PRO A 333 -3.37 9.95 5.81
N VAL A 334 -2.17 10.35 6.27
CA VAL A 334 -1.87 11.72 6.69
C VAL A 334 -1.80 12.69 5.51
N THR A 335 -1.43 12.18 4.34
CA THR A 335 -1.29 12.99 3.13
C THR A 335 -2.60 13.67 2.73
N ILE A 336 -3.73 13.07 3.08
CA ILE A 336 -5.07 13.59 2.71
C ILE A 336 -5.44 14.86 3.48
N PRO A 337 -5.46 14.89 4.84
CA PRO A 337 -5.72 16.13 5.57
C PRO A 337 -4.64 17.18 5.32
N MET A 338 -3.37 16.80 5.14
CA MET A 338 -2.30 17.69 4.73
C MET A 338 -2.64 18.40 3.41
N MET A 339 -3.06 17.65 2.40
CA MET A 339 -3.48 18.20 1.11
C MET A 339 -4.64 19.17 1.26
N PHE A 340 -5.66 18.86 2.08
CA PHE A 340 -6.78 19.78 2.31
C PHE A 340 -6.37 21.05 3.04
N LEU A 341 -5.38 20.98 3.97
CA LEU A 341 -4.79 22.17 4.59
C LEU A 341 -4.04 23.02 3.55
N MET A 342 -3.28 22.40 2.64
CA MET A 342 -2.66 23.12 1.53
C MET A 342 -3.70 23.80 0.63
N VAL A 343 -4.78 23.10 0.29
CA VAL A 343 -5.91 23.65 -0.48
C VAL A 343 -6.56 24.82 0.27
N HIS A 344 -6.74 24.70 1.59
CA HIS A 344 -7.32 25.77 2.42
C HIS A 344 -6.48 27.05 2.37
N TYR A 345 -5.15 26.93 2.45
CA TYR A 345 -4.22 28.07 2.45
C TYR A 345 -3.71 28.46 1.06
N TRP A 346 -4.23 27.85 -0.03
CA TRP A 346 -3.67 28.02 -1.38
C TRP A 346 -3.65 29.46 -1.85
N GLU A 347 -4.72 30.22 -1.59
CA GLU A 347 -4.83 31.62 -2.00
C GLU A 347 -3.91 32.57 -1.24
N ASP A 348 -3.42 32.15 -0.07
CA ASP A 348 -2.47 32.96 0.73
C ASP A 348 -1.05 33.01 0.14
N PHE A 349 -0.74 32.19 -0.84
CA PHE A 349 0.61 32.12 -1.39
C PHE A 349 0.79 33.13 -2.54
N LYS A 350 1.78 34.03 -2.40
CA LYS A 350 2.13 35.02 -3.43
C LYS A 350 2.71 34.37 -4.69
N SER A 351 3.50 33.28 -4.55
CA SER A 351 4.16 32.61 -5.67
C SER A 351 3.70 31.17 -5.83
N LYS A 352 2.51 30.98 -6.41
CA LYS A 352 1.95 29.65 -6.74
C LYS A 352 2.84 28.90 -7.74
N LYS A 353 3.47 29.61 -8.68
CA LYS A 353 4.40 29.01 -9.66
C LYS A 353 5.60 28.34 -9.00
N THR A 354 6.15 28.94 -7.94
CA THR A 354 7.25 28.33 -7.16
C THR A 354 6.78 27.04 -6.50
N LEU A 355 5.59 27.05 -5.88
CA LEU A 355 5.01 25.85 -5.26
C LEU A 355 4.81 24.73 -6.30
N LEU A 356 4.30 25.04 -7.49
CA LEU A 356 4.14 24.06 -8.56
C LEU A 356 5.49 23.45 -8.98
N ARG A 357 6.53 24.28 -9.14
CA ARG A 357 7.88 23.80 -9.49
C ARG A 357 8.47 22.92 -8.38
N THR A 358 8.35 23.35 -7.12
CA THR A 358 8.85 22.58 -5.97
C THR A 358 8.13 21.25 -5.84
N GLY A 359 6.81 21.20 -6.04
CA GLY A 359 6.04 19.97 -6.02
C GLY A 359 6.47 19.00 -7.12
N LEU A 360 6.81 19.47 -8.32
CA LEU A 360 7.27 18.60 -9.40
C LEU A 360 8.68 18.02 -9.21
N PHE A 361 9.45 18.52 -8.26
CA PHE A 361 10.83 18.05 -8.06
C PHE A 361 10.93 16.53 -7.87
N PHE A 362 10.18 15.98 -6.94
CA PHE A 362 10.21 14.53 -6.66
C PHE A 362 9.70 13.68 -7.84
N PRO A 363 8.50 13.95 -8.43
CA PRO A 363 8.05 13.19 -9.60
C PRO A 363 9.03 13.24 -10.79
N VAL A 364 9.63 14.40 -11.05
CA VAL A 364 10.63 14.55 -12.12
C VAL A 364 11.90 13.75 -11.80
N ALA A 365 12.37 13.77 -10.54
CA ALA A 365 13.50 12.95 -10.12
C ALA A 365 13.22 11.45 -10.30
N VAL A 366 12.02 10.99 -9.95
CA VAL A 366 11.59 9.60 -10.17
C VAL A 366 11.54 9.27 -11.67
N PHE A 367 11.03 10.20 -12.49
CA PHE A 367 11.00 10.02 -13.94
C PHE A 367 12.42 9.90 -14.54
N ILE A 368 13.33 10.79 -14.15
CA ILE A 368 14.73 10.75 -14.60
C ILE A 368 15.40 9.45 -14.17
N ALA A 369 15.19 9.03 -12.92
CA ALA A 369 15.71 7.75 -12.42
C ALA A 369 15.16 6.58 -13.23
N TYR A 370 13.85 6.55 -13.48
CA TYR A 370 13.22 5.49 -14.29
C TYR A 370 13.80 5.44 -15.71
N VAL A 371 13.91 6.58 -16.39
CA VAL A 371 14.50 6.66 -17.73
C VAL A 371 15.97 6.21 -17.70
N GLY A 372 16.77 6.71 -16.74
CA GLY A 372 18.17 6.33 -16.59
C GLY A 372 18.34 4.81 -16.42
N LEU A 373 17.46 4.19 -15.65
CA LEU A 373 17.45 2.75 -15.46
C LEU A 373 17.22 1.95 -16.76
N GLN A 374 16.55 2.46 -17.77
CA GLN A 374 16.32 1.75 -19.03
C GLN A 374 17.62 1.54 -19.83
N PHE A 375 18.65 2.35 -19.60
CA PHE A 375 19.96 2.20 -20.28
C PHE A 375 20.84 1.13 -19.68
N TYR A 376 20.48 0.54 -18.55
CA TYR A 376 21.25 -0.53 -17.91
C TYR A 376 20.66 -1.91 -18.18
N PRO A 377 21.46 -2.96 -18.38
CA PRO A 377 20.96 -4.32 -18.54
C PRO A 377 20.12 -4.75 -17.33
N LYS A 378 19.00 -5.39 -17.58
CA LYS A 378 18.02 -5.78 -16.53
C LYS A 378 18.64 -6.64 -15.42
N THR A 379 19.58 -7.52 -15.77
CA THR A 379 20.33 -8.36 -14.81
C THR A 379 21.27 -7.57 -13.89
N LYS A 380 21.72 -6.40 -14.30
CA LYS A 380 22.55 -5.51 -13.49
C LYS A 380 21.75 -4.64 -12.52
N TYR A 381 20.44 -4.51 -12.75
CA TYR A 381 19.60 -3.92 -11.74
C TYR A 381 19.51 -4.90 -10.60
N GLN A 382 20.23 -4.78 -9.64
CA GLN A 382 20.09 -5.52 -8.40
C GLN A 382 18.73 -5.24 -7.78
N THR A 383 17.65 -5.51 -8.53
CA THR A 383 16.28 -5.38 -8.06
C THR A 383 16.01 -6.47 -7.05
N ASN A 384 15.19 -6.14 -6.07
CA ASN A 384 14.70 -7.12 -5.10
C ASN A 384 13.54 -7.93 -5.71
N SER A 385 13.78 -8.54 -6.89
CA SER A 385 12.80 -9.32 -7.63
C SER A 385 13.51 -10.35 -8.50
N ASP A 386 12.97 -11.55 -8.60
CA ASP A 386 13.54 -12.62 -9.43
C ASP A 386 13.00 -12.60 -10.88
N LYS A 387 12.12 -11.62 -11.23
CA LYS A 387 11.50 -11.53 -12.56
C LYS A 387 12.48 -11.71 -13.70
N TYR A 388 13.48 -10.83 -13.77
CA TYR A 388 14.38 -10.78 -14.91
C TYR A 388 15.28 -12.02 -15.04
N MET A 389 15.63 -12.65 -13.93
CA MET A 389 16.38 -13.89 -13.94
C MET A 389 15.55 -15.05 -14.52
N LEU A 390 14.27 -15.16 -14.11
CA LEU A 390 13.37 -16.17 -14.61
C LEU A 390 12.99 -15.94 -16.09
N GLU A 391 12.84 -14.68 -16.52
CA GLU A 391 12.64 -14.31 -17.93
C GLU A 391 13.86 -14.65 -18.78
N ASN A 392 15.09 -14.33 -18.33
CA ASN A 392 16.32 -14.65 -19.06
C ASN A 392 16.53 -16.15 -19.20
N LEU A 393 16.14 -16.94 -18.19
CA LEU A 393 16.15 -18.40 -18.25
C LEU A 393 15.02 -18.97 -19.08
N ASP A 394 14.11 -18.13 -19.55
CA ASP A 394 12.94 -18.56 -20.34
C ASP A 394 12.17 -19.72 -19.68
N THR A 395 11.91 -19.58 -18.38
CA THR A 395 11.24 -20.62 -17.57
C THR A 395 9.78 -20.85 -17.97
N LYS A 396 9.18 -19.95 -18.74
CA LYS A 396 7.82 -20.10 -19.30
C LYS A 396 7.81 -20.60 -20.76
N GLY A 397 8.95 -20.60 -21.45
CA GLY A 397 9.13 -21.04 -22.83
C GLY A 397 10.03 -22.26 -22.92
N LYS A 398 11.27 -22.05 -23.36
CA LYS A 398 12.24 -23.16 -23.67
C LYS A 398 12.48 -24.09 -22.47
N ASN A 399 12.51 -23.56 -21.24
CA ASN A 399 12.83 -24.33 -20.05
C ASN A 399 11.59 -24.59 -19.16
N LYS A 400 10.37 -24.52 -19.73
CA LYS A 400 9.09 -24.65 -18.99
C LYS A 400 8.90 -26.01 -18.30
N ASP A 401 9.54 -27.04 -18.82
CA ASP A 401 9.43 -28.42 -18.32
C ASP A 401 10.55 -28.76 -17.32
N ILE A 402 11.48 -27.83 -17.06
CA ILE A 402 12.54 -28.01 -16.07
C ILE A 402 12.01 -27.53 -14.72
N PRO A 403 11.91 -28.40 -13.70
CA PRO A 403 11.40 -28.01 -12.39
C PRO A 403 12.27 -26.93 -11.74
N LEU A 404 11.59 -25.92 -11.17
CA LEU A 404 12.23 -24.81 -10.46
C LEU A 404 12.14 -25.04 -8.95
N TYR A 405 13.29 -25.09 -8.30
CA TYR A 405 13.42 -25.24 -6.87
C TYR A 405 14.02 -24.00 -6.23
N TYR A 406 13.45 -23.56 -5.10
CA TYR A 406 14.03 -22.51 -4.25
C TYR A 406 14.57 -23.14 -2.97
N TYR A 407 15.84 -22.96 -2.73
CA TYR A 407 16.44 -23.31 -1.44
C TYR A 407 16.07 -22.23 -0.41
N VAL A 408 15.39 -22.65 0.64
CA VAL A 408 14.99 -21.81 1.76
C VAL A 408 15.52 -22.41 3.03
N LYS A 409 16.58 -21.82 3.57
CA LYS A 409 17.14 -22.27 4.86
C LYS A 409 16.13 -22.00 5.96
N VAL A 410 15.65 -23.07 6.59
CA VAL A 410 14.73 -23.02 7.72
C VAL A 410 15.51 -23.44 8.96
N ASP A 411 15.88 -22.46 9.79
CA ASP A 411 16.45 -22.75 11.11
C ASP A 411 15.32 -23.09 12.08
N ASN A 412 15.63 -23.78 13.20
CA ASN A 412 14.65 -24.22 14.21
C ASN A 412 13.73 -23.09 14.74
N ASN A 413 14.12 -21.82 14.58
CA ASN A 413 13.38 -20.64 14.99
C ASN A 413 12.77 -19.86 13.81
N SER A 414 13.02 -20.25 12.55
CA SER A 414 12.51 -19.55 11.37
C SER A 414 11.30 -20.26 10.77
N GLN A 415 10.28 -19.47 10.46
CA GLN A 415 9.12 -19.98 9.75
C GLN A 415 9.34 -19.84 8.25
N LEU A 416 9.00 -20.88 7.48
CA LEU A 416 9.17 -20.94 6.03
C LEU A 416 8.64 -19.69 5.33
N ASN A 417 7.46 -19.21 5.71
CA ASN A 417 6.82 -18.05 5.12
C ASN A 417 7.60 -16.73 5.31
N LYS A 418 8.54 -16.67 6.24
CA LYS A 418 9.38 -15.48 6.46
C LYS A 418 10.56 -15.40 5.50
N GLU A 419 11.02 -16.54 4.99
CA GLU A 419 12.23 -16.65 4.19
C GLU A 419 11.98 -16.81 2.68
N LYS A 420 10.74 -17.10 2.29
CA LYS A 420 10.34 -17.25 0.87
C LYS A 420 10.63 -16.02 0.01
N ASN A 421 10.96 -16.27 -1.27
CA ASN A 421 10.99 -15.28 -2.34
C ASN A 421 9.66 -15.29 -3.08
N TYR A 422 8.76 -14.40 -2.69
CA TYR A 422 7.42 -14.33 -3.29
C TYR A 422 7.42 -13.85 -4.75
N SER A 423 8.43 -13.09 -5.16
CA SER A 423 8.60 -12.74 -6.59
C SER A 423 8.89 -13.98 -7.43
N GLY A 424 9.72 -14.91 -6.92
CA GLY A 424 9.96 -16.18 -7.58
C GLY A 424 8.70 -17.02 -7.77
N GLU A 425 7.85 -17.08 -6.74
CA GLU A 425 6.57 -17.80 -6.81
C GLU A 425 5.60 -17.12 -7.79
N PHE A 426 5.45 -15.80 -7.74
CA PHE A 426 4.57 -15.05 -8.63
C PHE A 426 4.99 -15.20 -10.12
N TYR A 427 6.26 -15.01 -10.43
CA TYR A 427 6.74 -15.04 -11.80
C TYR A 427 6.91 -16.45 -12.38
N SER A 428 6.94 -17.48 -11.53
CA SER A 428 6.88 -18.89 -11.96
C SER A 428 5.45 -19.44 -12.04
N ASP A 429 4.42 -18.61 -11.85
CA ASP A 429 3.02 -19.02 -11.79
C ASP A 429 2.77 -20.10 -10.71
N GLY A 430 3.43 -19.96 -9.53
CA GLY A 430 3.33 -20.91 -8.42
C GLY A 430 4.02 -22.25 -8.64
N LYS A 431 4.83 -22.40 -9.70
CA LYS A 431 5.55 -23.65 -10.01
C LYS A 431 6.83 -23.84 -9.21
N ALA A 432 7.28 -22.79 -8.51
CA ALA A 432 8.47 -22.85 -7.66
C ALA A 432 8.24 -23.81 -6.48
N GLN A 433 9.05 -24.84 -6.39
CA GLN A 433 9.05 -25.79 -5.27
C GLN A 433 10.12 -25.41 -4.23
N ILE A 434 9.93 -25.81 -2.97
CA ILE A 434 10.83 -25.42 -1.89
C ILE A 434 11.64 -26.61 -1.46
N VAL A 435 12.95 -26.38 -1.32
CA VAL A 435 13.94 -27.29 -0.72
C VAL A 435 14.46 -26.64 0.56
N LYS A 436 14.32 -27.30 1.69
CA LYS A 436 14.66 -26.74 3.03
C LYS A 436 16.10 -27.02 3.47
N ASN A 437 16.69 -28.06 2.90
CA ASN A 437 18.08 -28.42 3.15
C ASN A 437 18.69 -29.05 1.87
N PHE A 438 20.02 -29.00 1.75
CA PHE A 438 20.69 -29.53 0.55
C PHE A 438 20.58 -31.05 0.41
N ASN A 439 20.32 -31.79 1.49
CA ASN A 439 20.17 -33.25 1.40
C ASN A 439 18.91 -33.66 0.64
N GLU A 440 17.87 -32.81 0.64
CA GLU A 440 16.65 -33.03 -0.16
C GLU A 440 16.97 -33.02 -1.67
N LEU A 441 18.05 -32.35 -2.09
CA LEU A 441 18.45 -32.34 -3.49
C LEU A 441 18.82 -33.74 -4.03
N ASP A 442 19.30 -34.64 -3.18
CA ASP A 442 19.56 -36.03 -3.60
C ASP A 442 18.28 -36.73 -4.06
N SER A 443 17.18 -36.49 -3.35
CA SER A 443 15.87 -37.01 -3.76
C SER A 443 15.33 -36.30 -5.00
N VAL A 444 15.54 -34.99 -5.09
CA VAL A 444 15.13 -34.18 -6.23
C VAL A 444 15.85 -34.64 -7.50
N PHE A 445 17.17 -34.82 -7.47
CA PHE A 445 17.95 -35.29 -8.62
C PHE A 445 17.65 -36.73 -9.05
N LYS A 446 17.18 -37.58 -8.11
CA LYS A 446 16.70 -38.94 -8.47
C LYS A 446 15.41 -38.89 -9.30
N ILE A 447 14.53 -37.92 -9.02
CA ILE A 447 13.24 -37.78 -9.71
C ILE A 447 13.41 -36.94 -10.98
N HIS A 448 14.19 -35.87 -10.91
CA HIS A 448 14.38 -34.89 -11.97
C HIS A 448 15.87 -34.73 -12.26
N PRO A 449 16.40 -35.37 -13.32
CA PRO A 449 17.82 -35.25 -13.66
C PRO A 449 18.23 -33.82 -14.09
N ARG A 450 17.27 -33.03 -14.53
CA ARG A 450 17.48 -31.63 -14.86
C ARG A 450 16.60 -30.74 -13.98
N ILE A 451 17.22 -29.77 -13.29
CA ILE A 451 16.52 -28.82 -12.40
C ILE A 451 17.09 -27.41 -12.59
N ILE A 452 16.28 -26.43 -12.18
CA ILE A 452 16.70 -25.07 -11.92
C ILE A 452 16.66 -24.88 -10.41
N LEU A 453 17.79 -24.48 -9.80
CA LEU A 453 17.91 -24.23 -8.36
C LEU A 453 18.19 -22.75 -8.10
N ALA A 454 17.28 -22.06 -7.46
CA ALA A 454 17.47 -20.71 -6.94
C ALA A 454 17.89 -20.79 -5.46
N THR A 455 18.95 -20.11 -5.08
CA THR A 455 19.47 -20.09 -3.70
C THR A 455 19.78 -18.65 -3.25
N PRO A 456 19.58 -18.31 -1.97
CA PRO A 456 20.08 -17.04 -1.45
C PRO A 456 21.59 -16.93 -1.67
N LYS A 457 22.06 -15.79 -2.19
CA LYS A 457 23.46 -15.59 -2.53
C LYS A 457 24.41 -15.78 -1.34
N LYS A 458 23.96 -15.49 -0.14
CA LYS A 458 24.70 -15.76 1.13
C LYS A 458 24.95 -17.27 1.35
N GLU A 459 24.09 -18.13 0.83
CA GLU A 459 24.17 -19.61 0.96
C GLU A 459 24.89 -20.27 -0.24
N GLU A 460 25.26 -19.52 -1.28
CA GLU A 460 25.93 -20.06 -2.47
C GLU A 460 27.19 -20.85 -2.12
N LYS A 461 27.99 -20.33 -1.17
CA LYS A 461 29.23 -20.97 -0.72
C LYS A 461 29.00 -22.26 0.11
N ASN A 462 27.77 -22.46 0.59
CA ASN A 462 27.38 -23.60 1.40
C ASN A 462 26.82 -24.74 0.58
N ILE A 463 26.62 -24.54 -0.75
CA ILE A 463 26.16 -25.60 -1.64
C ILE A 463 27.24 -26.67 -1.71
N PRO A 464 26.93 -27.96 -1.39
CA PRO A 464 27.91 -29.05 -1.48
C PRO A 464 28.47 -29.20 -2.90
N LYS A 465 29.79 -29.43 -3.00
CA LYS A 465 30.50 -29.55 -4.30
C LYS A 465 29.86 -30.56 -5.23
N LYS A 466 29.37 -31.72 -4.70
CA LYS A 466 28.67 -32.74 -5.49
C LYS A 466 27.51 -32.20 -6.34
N TYR A 467 26.83 -31.13 -5.89
CA TYR A 467 25.76 -30.52 -6.68
C TYR A 467 26.29 -29.43 -7.59
N LEU A 468 27.29 -28.63 -7.16
CA LEU A 468 27.93 -27.63 -8.01
C LEU A 468 28.58 -28.27 -9.26
N ASP A 469 29.13 -29.45 -9.09
CA ASP A 469 29.74 -30.21 -10.23
C ASP A 469 28.72 -30.59 -11.30
N GLN A 470 27.45 -30.73 -10.92
CA GLN A 470 26.33 -31.10 -11.80
C GLN A 470 25.55 -29.87 -12.34
N MET A 471 25.80 -28.66 -11.83
CA MET A 471 25.08 -27.46 -12.17
C MET A 471 26.00 -26.35 -12.66
N LEU A 472 25.43 -25.42 -13.44
CA LEU A 472 26.09 -24.20 -13.88
C LEU A 472 25.34 -23.00 -13.34
N LEU A 473 26.07 -22.01 -12.80
CA LEU A 473 25.49 -20.70 -12.49
C LEU A 473 25.03 -20.05 -13.79
N LYS A 474 23.76 -19.72 -13.88
CA LYS A 474 23.15 -19.10 -15.08
C LYS A 474 22.86 -17.62 -14.85
N GLU A 475 22.28 -17.28 -13.72
CA GLU A 475 21.84 -15.92 -13.41
C GLU A 475 22.11 -15.59 -11.95
N SER A 476 22.34 -14.32 -11.63
CA SER A 476 22.39 -13.87 -10.24
C SER A 476 22.02 -12.39 -10.09
N ASN A 477 21.33 -12.06 -9.03
CA ASN A 477 21.15 -10.69 -8.55
C ASN A 477 21.88 -10.51 -7.20
N TYR A 478 21.61 -9.44 -6.47
CA TYR A 478 22.30 -9.21 -5.20
C TYR A 478 21.83 -10.14 -4.07
N LYS A 479 20.70 -10.80 -4.20
CA LYS A 479 20.11 -11.69 -3.17
C LYS A 479 20.07 -13.15 -3.56
N THR A 480 19.83 -13.45 -4.82
CA THR A 480 19.56 -14.79 -5.33
C THR A 480 20.59 -15.16 -6.41
N ALA A 481 21.07 -16.38 -6.38
CA ALA A 481 21.83 -17.02 -7.43
C ALA A 481 21.00 -18.19 -7.99
N ILE A 482 20.95 -18.34 -9.33
CA ILE A 482 20.20 -19.40 -10.00
C ILE A 482 21.17 -20.29 -10.78
N PHE A 483 21.12 -21.57 -10.46
CA PHE A 483 21.87 -22.64 -11.08
C PHE A 483 20.94 -23.50 -11.92
N MET A 484 21.45 -24.07 -12.99
CA MET A 484 20.73 -25.05 -13.83
C MET A 484 21.60 -26.26 -14.03
N SER A 485 21.02 -27.45 -14.02
CA SER A 485 21.68 -28.69 -14.33
C SER A 485 22.35 -28.65 -15.71
N LYS A 486 23.50 -29.28 -15.84
CA LYS A 486 24.28 -29.40 -17.11
C LYS A 486 23.50 -30.16 -18.17
#